data_c005f5807aee01d864f668300723c0f0
#
_entry.id   c005f5807aee01d864f668300723c0f0
#
_cell.length_a   1.000
_cell.length_b   1.000
_cell.length_c   1.000
_cell.angle_alpha   90.00
_cell.angle_beta   90.00
_cell.angle_gamma   90.00
#
_symmetry.space_group_name_H-M   'P 1'
#
loop_
_entity.id
_entity.type
_entity.pdbx_description
1 polymer ?
#
loop_
_entity_poly.entity_id
_entity_poly.type
_entity_poly.pdbx_seq_one_letter_code
_entity_poly.pdbx_strand_id
1 'polypeptide(L)'
;MAEFVWEDPLMLEDQLSEEERQIRDAARDFAQGELAPLIVDWNRREFFDPEIMKEFGKLGFLGATLPDYGCAGISNVSYGLIAREMERVDTCFRSAMGVQTGLVMAPIHMYGSDEQKERYLPGMRDGKIIGCMGLTEPSHGSDAAGMQTRAKKVDGGYKLTGTKQWITNSPLAQVALVWAKNEEGEVGGYLLERDAEGLDMPTIEGKMAVRASSTGFIHMDEVFCPDENKLPGVKSMRGPLS
;
A
#
# COMPACT_ATOMS: atom_id res chain seq x y z
N MET A 1 -17.04 -20.30 -36.30
CA MET A 1 -16.15 -20.51 -35.14
C MET A 1 -15.34 -19.25 -35.02
N ALA A 2 -15.27 -18.65 -33.82
CA ALA A 2 -14.40 -17.48 -33.59
C ALA A 2 -12.94 -17.89 -33.83
N GLU A 3 -12.17 -17.05 -34.51
CA GLU A 3 -10.75 -17.27 -34.71
C GLU A 3 -10.04 -17.17 -33.35
N PHE A 4 -9.06 -18.08 -33.08
CA PHE A 4 -8.33 -18.07 -31.85
C PHE A 4 -7.24 -16.99 -31.90
N VAL A 5 -7.30 -16.05 -30.95
CA VAL A 5 -6.36 -14.91 -30.86
C VAL A 5 -5.41 -15.14 -29.70
N TRP A 6 -4.11 -15.32 -29.99
CA TRP A 6 -3.08 -15.58 -28.97
C TRP A 6 -2.88 -14.43 -27.98
N GLU A 7 -3.07 -13.20 -28.43
CA GLU A 7 -2.94 -11.99 -27.62
C GLU A 7 -4.07 -11.83 -26.60
N ASP A 8 -5.25 -12.42 -26.90
CA ASP A 8 -6.41 -12.43 -26.01
C ASP A 8 -7.17 -13.77 -26.10
N PRO A 9 -6.56 -14.87 -25.62
CA PRO A 9 -7.12 -16.23 -25.77
C PRO A 9 -8.43 -16.45 -25.01
N LEU A 10 -8.74 -15.58 -24.06
CA LEU A 10 -9.98 -15.62 -23.27
C LEU A 10 -11.01 -14.58 -23.73
N MET A 11 -10.73 -13.84 -24.79
CA MET A 11 -11.60 -12.79 -25.35
C MET A 11 -12.01 -11.78 -24.28
N LEU A 12 -11.04 -11.36 -23.44
CA LEU A 12 -11.29 -10.40 -22.36
C LEU A 12 -11.66 -9.02 -22.89
N GLU A 13 -11.10 -8.63 -24.05
CA GLU A 13 -11.41 -7.35 -24.70
C GLU A 13 -12.90 -7.20 -25.02
N ASP A 14 -13.56 -8.29 -25.41
CA ASP A 14 -14.98 -8.29 -25.73
C ASP A 14 -15.88 -8.11 -24.49
N GLN A 15 -15.33 -8.36 -23.30
CA GLN A 15 -16.03 -8.27 -22.03
C GLN A 15 -15.92 -6.89 -21.37
N LEU A 16 -14.99 -6.04 -21.84
CA LEU A 16 -14.77 -4.72 -21.27
C LEU A 16 -15.77 -3.70 -21.82
N SER A 17 -16.26 -2.84 -20.93
CA SER A 17 -17.01 -1.65 -21.30
C SER A 17 -16.09 -0.63 -22.01
N GLU A 18 -16.69 0.35 -22.66
CA GLU A 18 -15.94 1.46 -23.29
C GLU A 18 -15.14 2.26 -22.26
N GLU A 19 -15.72 2.54 -21.10
CA GLU A 19 -15.04 3.22 -20.00
C GLU A 19 -13.83 2.43 -19.50
N GLU A 20 -13.96 1.12 -19.31
CA GLU A 20 -12.86 0.26 -18.88
C GLU A 20 -11.72 0.22 -19.89
N ARG A 21 -12.04 0.22 -21.20
CA ARG A 21 -11.02 0.31 -22.25
C ARG A 21 -10.29 1.66 -22.21
N GLN A 22 -11.02 2.76 -22.06
CA GLN A 22 -10.42 4.10 -21.98
C GLN A 22 -9.49 4.23 -20.77
N ILE A 23 -9.91 3.73 -19.59
CA ILE A 23 -9.08 3.72 -18.38
C ILE A 23 -7.82 2.88 -18.59
N ARG A 24 -7.94 1.69 -19.17
CA ARG A 24 -6.81 0.82 -19.51
C ARG A 24 -5.84 1.50 -20.47
N ASP A 25 -6.35 2.10 -21.54
CA ASP A 25 -5.51 2.72 -22.57
C ASP A 25 -4.76 3.93 -22.01
N ALA A 26 -5.41 4.77 -21.20
CA ALA A 26 -4.76 5.86 -20.50
C ALA A 26 -3.66 5.37 -19.55
N ALA A 27 -3.92 4.29 -18.81
CA ALA A 27 -2.92 3.68 -17.94
C ALA A 27 -1.73 3.10 -18.72
N ARG A 28 -2.01 2.45 -19.87
CA ARG A 28 -0.97 1.93 -20.77
C ARG A 28 -0.09 3.03 -21.34
N ASP A 29 -0.71 4.10 -21.86
CA ASP A 29 0.02 5.21 -22.47
C ASP A 29 0.96 5.86 -21.45
N PHE A 30 0.48 6.11 -20.23
CA PHE A 30 1.30 6.59 -19.13
C PHE A 30 2.43 5.61 -18.78
N ALA A 31 2.11 4.33 -18.58
CA ALA A 31 3.07 3.32 -18.17
C ALA A 31 4.19 3.14 -19.21
N GLN A 32 3.84 3.07 -20.49
CA GLN A 32 4.82 2.88 -21.57
C GLN A 32 5.59 4.17 -21.89
N GLY A 33 4.92 5.34 -21.83
CA GLY A 33 5.55 6.63 -22.14
C GLY A 33 6.46 7.14 -21.03
N GLU A 34 5.99 7.09 -19.79
CA GLU A 34 6.66 7.74 -18.66
C GLU A 34 7.46 6.77 -17.78
N LEU A 35 6.98 5.52 -17.57
CA LEU A 35 7.61 4.61 -16.63
C LEU A 35 8.59 3.63 -17.28
N ALA A 36 8.25 3.10 -18.46
CA ALA A 36 9.10 2.12 -19.13
C ALA A 36 10.51 2.65 -19.46
N PRO A 37 10.73 3.92 -19.83
CA PRO A 37 12.07 4.45 -20.06
C PRO A 37 12.95 4.47 -18.79
N LEU A 38 12.35 4.50 -17.60
CA LEU A 38 13.05 4.69 -16.32
C LEU A 38 13.51 3.34 -15.71
N ILE A 39 12.75 2.27 -15.94
CA ILE A 39 12.83 1.07 -15.11
C ILE A 39 14.17 0.36 -15.16
N VAL A 40 14.86 0.34 -16.30
CA VAL A 40 16.16 -0.37 -16.42
C VAL A 40 17.21 0.27 -15.52
N ASP A 41 17.28 1.60 -15.49
CA ASP A 41 18.18 2.34 -14.60
C ASP A 41 17.78 2.15 -13.13
N TRP A 42 16.50 2.32 -12.82
CA TRP A 42 15.98 2.15 -11.46
C TRP A 42 16.23 0.74 -10.90
N ASN A 43 16.01 -0.29 -11.71
CA ASN A 43 16.29 -1.66 -11.31
C ASN A 43 17.78 -1.87 -10.98
N ARG A 44 18.69 -1.33 -11.82
CA ARG A 44 20.14 -1.44 -11.59
C ARG A 44 20.60 -0.74 -10.31
N ARG A 45 20.03 0.42 -10.04
CA ARG A 45 20.36 1.26 -8.88
C ARG A 45 19.60 0.92 -7.60
N GLU A 46 18.64 0.00 -7.66
CA GLU A 46 17.69 -0.27 -6.56
C GLU A 46 16.98 1.00 -6.08
N PHE A 47 16.55 1.83 -7.02
CA PHE A 47 16.00 3.15 -6.79
C PHE A 47 14.51 3.22 -7.16
N PHE A 48 13.73 3.95 -6.37
CA PHE A 48 12.36 4.33 -6.66
C PHE A 48 12.18 5.82 -6.36
N ASP A 49 11.74 6.59 -7.33
CA ASP A 49 11.46 8.02 -7.13
C ASP A 49 10.06 8.19 -6.50
N PRO A 50 9.96 8.71 -5.26
CA PRO A 50 8.67 8.92 -4.61
C PRO A 50 7.77 9.93 -5.33
N GLU A 51 8.30 10.81 -6.20
CA GLU A 51 7.51 11.76 -6.98
C GLU A 51 6.53 11.08 -7.93
N ILE A 52 6.80 9.84 -8.35
CA ILE A 52 5.87 9.03 -9.14
C ILE A 52 4.52 8.83 -8.43
N MET A 53 4.50 8.79 -7.10
CA MET A 53 3.25 8.68 -6.35
C MET A 53 2.34 9.88 -6.59
N LYS A 54 2.90 11.08 -6.79
CA LYS A 54 2.11 12.28 -7.13
C LYS A 54 1.54 12.19 -8.55
N GLU A 55 2.29 11.60 -9.50
CA GLU A 55 1.76 11.36 -10.85
C GLU A 55 0.62 10.33 -10.81
N PHE A 56 0.77 9.24 -10.03
CA PHE A 56 -0.35 8.32 -9.80
C PHE A 56 -1.56 9.02 -9.18
N GLY A 57 -1.35 9.94 -8.23
CA GLY A 57 -2.42 10.75 -7.65
C GLY A 57 -3.15 11.62 -8.68
N LYS A 58 -2.41 12.32 -9.56
CA LYS A 58 -2.98 13.15 -10.64
C LYS A 58 -3.84 12.34 -11.61
N LEU A 59 -3.47 11.09 -11.86
CA LEU A 59 -4.19 10.17 -12.74
C LEU A 59 -5.37 9.46 -12.04
N GLY A 60 -5.56 9.67 -10.74
CA GLY A 60 -6.62 9.04 -9.97
C GLY A 60 -6.37 7.55 -9.69
N PHE A 61 -5.12 7.08 -9.75
CA PHE A 61 -4.76 5.68 -9.54
C PHE A 61 -4.67 5.31 -8.05
N LEU A 62 -4.45 6.31 -7.17
CA LEU A 62 -4.37 6.09 -5.72
C LEU A 62 -5.75 6.18 -5.09
N GLY A 63 -6.11 5.17 -4.29
CA GLY A 63 -7.45 5.04 -3.73
C GLY A 63 -8.55 4.86 -4.77
N ALA A 64 -8.20 4.43 -5.98
CA ALA A 64 -9.04 4.46 -7.18
C ALA A 64 -10.44 3.86 -6.99
N THR A 65 -10.60 2.85 -6.13
CA THR A 65 -11.88 2.16 -5.87
C THR A 65 -12.67 2.77 -4.71
N LEU A 66 -12.11 3.73 -3.97
CA LEU A 66 -12.81 4.38 -2.87
C LEU A 66 -13.84 5.40 -3.41
N PRO A 67 -15.07 5.41 -2.87
CA PRO A 67 -16.13 6.28 -3.38
C PRO A 67 -16.06 7.73 -2.90
N ASP A 68 -15.22 8.00 -1.89
CA ASP A 68 -15.20 9.24 -1.12
C ASP A 68 -13.83 9.93 -1.17
N TYR A 69 -13.69 11.04 -0.46
CA TYR A 69 -12.44 11.81 -0.28
C TYR A 69 -11.80 12.26 -1.59
N GLY A 70 -12.62 12.42 -2.65
CA GLY A 70 -12.17 12.83 -3.97
C GLY A 70 -11.42 11.76 -4.76
N CYS A 71 -11.47 10.50 -4.31
CA CYS A 71 -11.00 9.35 -5.07
C CYS A 71 -11.89 9.06 -6.28
N ALA A 72 -11.39 8.31 -7.26
CA ALA A 72 -12.07 8.14 -8.54
C ALA A 72 -13.36 7.30 -8.48
N GLY A 73 -13.49 6.38 -7.51
CA GLY A 73 -14.66 5.52 -7.34
C GLY A 73 -14.89 4.53 -8.49
N ILE A 74 -13.82 4.13 -9.20
CA ILE A 74 -13.91 3.23 -10.35
C ILE A 74 -14.17 1.78 -9.95
N SER A 75 -14.58 0.96 -10.92
CA SER A 75 -14.80 -0.46 -10.71
C SER A 75 -13.51 -1.22 -10.36
N ASN A 76 -13.65 -2.37 -9.69
CA ASN A 76 -12.50 -3.26 -9.43
C ASN A 76 -11.89 -3.80 -10.74
N VAL A 77 -12.68 -3.93 -11.82
CA VAL A 77 -12.17 -4.32 -13.15
C VAL A 77 -11.26 -3.22 -13.68
N SER A 78 -11.70 -1.96 -13.66
CA SER A 78 -10.89 -0.81 -14.07
C SER A 78 -9.60 -0.71 -13.27
N TYR A 79 -9.66 -0.87 -11.96
CA TYR A 79 -8.46 -0.88 -11.11
C TYR A 79 -7.51 -2.04 -11.46
N GLY A 80 -8.05 -3.23 -11.71
CA GLY A 80 -7.27 -4.39 -12.17
C GLY A 80 -6.57 -4.13 -13.50
N LEU A 81 -7.23 -3.42 -14.43
CA LEU A 81 -6.64 -3.02 -15.72
C LEU A 81 -5.50 -2.02 -15.54
N ILE A 82 -5.66 -1.00 -14.66
CA ILE A 82 -4.57 -0.08 -14.30
C ILE A 82 -3.39 -0.88 -13.73
N ALA A 83 -3.65 -1.74 -12.75
CA ALA A 83 -2.62 -2.57 -12.11
C ALA A 83 -1.87 -3.45 -13.12
N ARG A 84 -2.57 -4.04 -14.10
CA ARG A 84 -1.99 -4.84 -15.18
C ARG A 84 -1.04 -4.02 -16.06
N GLU A 85 -1.41 -2.80 -16.43
CA GLU A 85 -0.55 -1.97 -17.29
C GLU A 85 0.68 -1.46 -16.53
N MET A 86 0.57 -1.17 -15.21
CA MET A 86 1.73 -0.88 -14.36
C MET A 86 2.66 -2.09 -14.24
N GLU A 87 2.09 -3.29 -13.99
CA GLU A 87 2.84 -4.55 -13.89
C GLU A 87 3.57 -4.92 -15.19
N ARG A 88 3.04 -4.55 -16.35
CA ARG A 88 3.69 -4.75 -17.65
C ARG A 88 5.04 -4.05 -17.77
N VAL A 89 5.23 -2.97 -17.04
CA VAL A 89 6.52 -2.27 -16.97
C VAL A 89 7.39 -2.91 -15.90
N ASP A 90 6.94 -2.89 -14.66
CA ASP A 90 7.62 -3.55 -13.54
C ASP A 90 6.70 -3.64 -12.33
N THR A 91 6.86 -4.70 -11.56
CA THR A 91 6.15 -4.94 -10.30
C THR A 91 6.30 -3.80 -9.29
N CYS A 92 7.40 -3.04 -9.30
CA CYS A 92 7.64 -1.96 -8.36
C CYS A 92 6.54 -0.89 -8.40
N PHE A 93 6.09 -0.51 -9.60
CA PHE A 93 5.04 0.49 -9.78
C PHE A 93 3.68 0.00 -9.29
N ARG A 94 3.29 -1.20 -9.73
CA ARG A 94 2.03 -1.81 -9.27
C ARG A 94 2.06 -2.06 -7.76
N SER A 95 3.18 -2.50 -7.20
CA SER A 95 3.30 -2.76 -5.76
C SER A 95 3.16 -1.48 -4.94
N ALA A 96 3.87 -0.40 -5.32
CA ALA A 96 3.79 0.88 -4.61
C ALA A 96 2.36 1.43 -4.60
N MET A 97 1.69 1.43 -5.76
CA MET A 97 0.31 1.85 -5.93
C MET A 97 -0.67 0.94 -5.15
N GLY A 98 -0.46 -0.38 -5.22
CA GLY A 98 -1.33 -1.37 -4.58
C GLY A 98 -1.27 -1.33 -3.05
N VAL A 99 -0.07 -1.14 -2.48
CA VAL A 99 0.09 -0.95 -1.03
C VAL A 99 -0.61 0.32 -0.58
N GLN A 100 -0.38 1.43 -1.27
CA GLN A 100 -1.04 2.70 -0.96
C GLN A 100 -2.57 2.55 -0.96
N THR A 101 -3.13 2.03 -2.05
CA THR A 101 -4.58 1.93 -2.27
C THR A 101 -5.22 0.87 -1.38
N GLY A 102 -4.76 -0.39 -1.49
CA GLY A 102 -5.45 -1.54 -0.91
C GLY A 102 -5.05 -1.84 0.53
N LEU A 103 -3.80 -1.56 0.91
CA LEU A 103 -3.27 -1.98 2.21
C LEU A 103 -3.19 -0.85 3.23
N VAL A 104 -3.30 0.42 2.80
CA VAL A 104 -3.28 1.57 3.70
C VAL A 104 -4.57 2.38 3.60
N MET A 105 -4.92 2.91 2.42
CA MET A 105 -6.10 3.75 2.26
C MET A 105 -7.39 2.97 2.53
N ALA A 106 -7.53 1.75 2.00
CA ALA A 106 -8.73 0.94 2.21
C ALA A 106 -8.97 0.60 3.69
N PRO A 107 -8.00 0.11 4.49
CA PRO A 107 -8.20 -0.08 5.92
C PRO A 107 -8.52 1.21 6.69
N ILE A 108 -7.89 2.34 6.36
CA ILE A 108 -8.23 3.63 6.98
C ILE A 108 -9.68 3.99 6.64
N HIS A 109 -10.11 3.82 5.39
CA HIS A 109 -11.48 4.08 4.97
C HIS A 109 -12.49 3.17 5.68
N MET A 110 -12.19 1.88 5.81
CA MET A 110 -13.11 0.90 6.40
C MET A 110 -13.19 0.98 7.93
N TYR A 111 -12.05 1.25 8.59
CA TYR A 111 -11.92 1.07 10.04
C TYR A 111 -11.52 2.32 10.79
N GLY A 112 -11.10 3.37 10.09
CA GLY A 112 -10.68 4.63 10.69
C GLY A 112 -11.86 5.44 11.21
N SER A 113 -11.59 6.33 12.17
CA SER A 113 -12.52 7.39 12.53
C SER A 113 -12.63 8.42 11.40
N ASP A 114 -13.64 9.28 11.46
CA ASP A 114 -13.83 10.32 10.44
C ASP A 114 -12.64 11.31 10.45
N GLU A 115 -12.08 11.62 11.63
CA GLU A 115 -10.90 12.46 11.77
C GLU A 115 -9.66 11.81 11.12
N GLN A 116 -9.49 10.49 11.27
CA GLN A 116 -8.39 9.76 10.61
C GLN A 116 -8.55 9.78 9.09
N LYS A 117 -9.75 9.55 8.58
CA LYS A 117 -10.04 9.58 7.14
C LYS A 117 -9.76 10.95 6.54
N GLU A 118 -10.27 12.02 7.17
CA GLU A 118 -10.03 13.40 6.74
C GLU A 118 -8.55 13.79 6.78
N ARG A 119 -7.81 13.31 7.79
CA ARG A 119 -6.39 13.60 7.96
C ARG A 119 -5.52 12.95 6.89
N TYR A 120 -5.78 11.70 6.55
CA TYR A 120 -4.86 10.90 5.73
C TYR A 120 -5.31 10.73 4.27
N LEU A 121 -6.59 10.41 4.02
CA LEU A 121 -7.02 9.97 2.70
C LEU A 121 -6.82 11.01 1.58
N PRO A 122 -7.11 12.32 1.77
CA PRO A 122 -6.88 13.30 0.72
C PRO A 122 -5.41 13.44 0.34
N GLY A 123 -4.50 13.46 1.33
CA GLY A 123 -3.06 13.53 1.09
C GLY A 123 -2.50 12.27 0.44
N MET A 124 -3.04 11.09 0.80
CA MET A 124 -2.68 9.81 0.21
C MET A 124 -3.19 9.68 -1.23
N ARG A 125 -4.41 10.13 -1.51
CA ARG A 125 -4.96 10.20 -2.87
C ARG A 125 -4.10 11.04 -3.79
N ASP A 126 -3.61 12.18 -3.31
CA ASP A 126 -2.75 13.08 -4.08
C ASP A 126 -1.29 12.57 -4.19
N GLY A 127 -0.94 11.46 -3.55
CA GLY A 127 0.44 10.96 -3.49
C GLY A 127 1.40 11.84 -2.67
N LYS A 128 0.87 12.77 -1.88
CA LYS A 128 1.64 13.65 -0.97
C LYS A 128 2.01 12.95 0.34
N ILE A 129 1.15 12.03 0.79
CA ILE A 129 1.39 11.15 1.93
C ILE A 129 1.53 9.73 1.39
N ILE A 130 2.71 9.16 1.53
CA ILE A 130 2.96 7.75 1.20
C ILE A 130 2.76 6.94 2.47
N GLY A 131 1.96 5.88 2.36
CA GLY A 131 1.75 4.93 3.43
C GLY A 131 2.43 3.59 3.16
N CYS A 132 2.69 2.85 4.23
CA CYS A 132 3.10 1.45 4.18
C CYS A 132 2.30 0.62 5.20
N MET A 133 2.26 -0.71 5.00
CA MET A 133 1.53 -1.61 5.91
C MET A 133 2.46 -2.67 6.49
N GLY A 134 2.62 -2.65 7.82
CA GLY A 134 3.42 -3.61 8.57
C GLY A 134 2.59 -4.76 9.13
N LEU A 135 2.58 -5.91 8.43
CA LEU A 135 1.97 -7.16 8.89
C LEU A 135 3.02 -8.25 9.10
N THR A 136 3.75 -8.61 8.03
CA THR A 136 4.77 -9.67 8.02
C THR A 136 5.91 -9.38 8.98
N GLU A 137 6.35 -10.40 9.72
CA GLU A 137 7.49 -10.36 10.63
C GLU A 137 8.59 -11.32 10.19
N PRO A 138 9.84 -11.17 10.67
CA PRO A 138 10.92 -12.10 10.32
C PRO A 138 10.59 -13.57 10.53
N SER A 139 9.84 -13.90 11.58
CA SER A 139 9.46 -15.28 11.92
C SER A 139 8.02 -15.65 11.56
N HIS A 140 7.20 -14.71 11.10
CA HIS A 140 5.76 -14.87 10.85
C HIS A 140 5.35 -14.25 9.52
N GLY A 141 5.48 -15.02 8.43
CA GLY A 141 4.98 -14.69 7.10
C GLY A 141 3.60 -15.28 6.88
N SER A 142 3.52 -16.55 6.49
CA SER A 142 2.24 -17.25 6.26
C SER A 142 1.39 -17.38 7.53
N ASP A 143 2.01 -17.56 8.69
CA ASP A 143 1.33 -17.50 9.98
C ASP A 143 1.29 -16.07 10.53
N ALA A 144 0.58 -15.18 9.85
CA ALA A 144 0.42 -13.79 10.30
C ALA A 144 -0.29 -13.68 11.66
N ALA A 145 -1.13 -14.66 12.01
CA ALA A 145 -1.79 -14.70 13.31
C ALA A 145 -0.81 -14.98 14.47
N GLY A 146 0.33 -15.56 14.17
CA GLY A 146 1.43 -15.81 15.13
C GLY A 146 2.25 -14.55 15.48
N MET A 147 1.96 -13.39 14.90
CA MET A 147 2.76 -12.16 15.06
C MET A 147 3.18 -11.88 16.50
N GLN A 148 4.40 -11.41 16.66
CA GLN A 148 5.03 -11.11 17.96
C GLN A 148 5.02 -9.61 18.32
N THR A 149 4.80 -8.73 17.35
CA THR A 149 4.67 -7.28 17.60
C THR A 149 3.55 -7.02 18.61
N ARG A 150 3.87 -6.24 19.63
CA ARG A 150 2.97 -5.93 20.76
C ARG A 150 2.65 -4.45 20.82
N ALA A 151 1.43 -4.16 21.21
CA ALA A 151 0.93 -2.83 21.54
C ALA A 151 0.46 -2.83 23.00
N LYS A 152 1.29 -2.31 23.89
CA LYS A 152 1.00 -2.22 25.33
C LYS A 152 0.22 -0.93 25.60
N LYS A 153 -0.93 -1.03 26.28
CA LYS A 153 -1.71 0.15 26.67
C LYS A 153 -0.93 0.97 27.73
N VAL A 154 -0.88 2.29 27.49
CA VAL A 154 -0.31 3.28 28.42
C VAL A 154 -1.24 4.47 28.53
N ASP A 155 -0.91 5.46 29.38
CA ASP A 155 -1.72 6.67 29.48
C ASP A 155 -1.70 7.44 28.14
N GLY A 156 -2.86 7.77 27.62
CA GLY A 156 -3.08 8.50 26.36
C GLY A 156 -2.80 7.74 25.07
N GLY A 157 -2.44 6.43 25.12
CA GLY A 157 -2.13 5.69 23.91
C GLY A 157 -1.59 4.28 24.11
N TYR A 158 -0.71 3.88 23.22
CA TYR A 158 -0.06 2.56 23.19
C TYR A 158 1.45 2.72 22.96
N LYS A 159 2.24 1.82 23.51
CA LYS A 159 3.64 1.61 23.15
C LYS A 159 3.76 0.36 22.28
N LEU A 160 4.32 0.53 21.08
CA LEU A 160 4.52 -0.57 20.13
C LEU A 160 5.97 -1.03 20.16
N THR A 161 6.16 -2.35 20.25
CA THR A 161 7.48 -2.98 20.20
C THR A 161 7.44 -4.20 19.28
N GLY A 162 8.42 -4.30 18.37
CA GLY A 162 8.55 -5.40 17.42
C GLY A 162 9.20 -4.98 16.12
N THR A 163 9.24 -5.92 15.17
CA THR A 163 9.83 -5.70 13.84
C THR A 163 8.93 -6.24 12.76
N LYS A 164 8.68 -5.42 11.73
CA LYS A 164 8.04 -5.86 10.48
C LYS A 164 9.09 -5.91 9.38
N GLN A 165 8.92 -6.85 8.44
CA GLN A 165 9.90 -7.13 7.38
C GLN A 165 9.21 -7.25 6.01
N TRP A 166 9.95 -6.95 4.95
CA TRP A 166 9.47 -6.95 3.57
C TRP A 166 8.34 -5.96 3.31
N ILE A 167 8.44 -4.79 3.93
CA ILE A 167 7.39 -3.78 3.88
C ILE A 167 7.63 -2.83 2.70
N THR A 168 6.82 -2.99 1.67
CA THR A 168 6.81 -2.08 0.52
C THR A 168 6.46 -0.67 0.97
N ASN A 169 7.14 0.31 0.40
CA ASN A 169 7.07 1.74 0.68
C ASN A 169 7.64 2.16 2.06
N SER A 170 7.98 1.28 3.00
CA SER A 170 8.39 1.73 4.34
C SER A 170 9.55 2.72 4.34
N PRO A 171 10.59 2.61 3.48
CA PRO A 171 11.67 3.60 3.47
C PRO A 171 11.21 5.01 3.05
N LEU A 172 10.10 5.12 2.30
CA LEU A 172 9.56 6.36 1.76
C LEU A 172 8.34 6.87 2.52
N ALA A 173 7.71 6.04 3.34
CA ALA A 173 6.43 6.33 3.97
C ALA A 173 6.52 7.44 5.02
N GLN A 174 5.53 8.33 5.04
CA GLN A 174 5.29 9.30 6.12
C GLN A 174 4.44 8.69 7.23
N VAL A 175 3.62 7.68 6.91
CA VAL A 175 2.81 6.96 7.91
C VAL A 175 2.86 5.46 7.68
N ALA A 176 3.01 4.70 8.75
CA ALA A 176 2.96 3.25 8.74
C ALA A 176 1.70 2.75 9.46
N LEU A 177 0.84 2.00 8.75
CA LEU A 177 -0.22 1.21 9.37
C LEU A 177 0.39 -0.09 9.88
N VAL A 178 0.54 -0.23 11.18
CA VAL A 178 1.14 -1.40 11.82
C VAL A 178 0.07 -2.25 12.50
N TRP A 179 0.06 -3.54 12.19
CA TRP A 179 -0.77 -4.53 12.87
C TRP A 179 -0.01 -5.12 14.05
N ALA A 180 -0.58 -5.05 15.25
CA ALA A 180 0.03 -5.55 16.48
C ALA A 180 -1.03 -6.15 17.40
N LYS A 181 -0.59 -7.03 18.32
CA LYS A 181 -1.44 -7.59 19.36
C LYS A 181 -1.39 -6.73 20.62
N ASN A 182 -2.56 -6.47 21.22
CA ASN A 182 -2.65 -5.93 22.56
C ASN A 182 -2.33 -6.98 23.64
N GLU A 183 -2.45 -6.61 24.91
CA GLU A 183 -2.17 -7.50 26.06
C GLU A 183 -3.17 -8.65 26.15
N GLU A 184 -4.38 -8.48 25.63
CA GLU A 184 -5.43 -9.50 25.55
C GLU A 184 -5.25 -10.46 24.35
N GLY A 185 -4.27 -10.20 23.47
CA GLY A 185 -4.01 -10.97 22.25
C GLY A 185 -4.89 -10.58 21.06
N GLU A 186 -5.69 -9.51 21.18
CA GLU A 186 -6.48 -8.98 20.08
C GLU A 186 -5.58 -8.19 19.10
N VAL A 187 -5.82 -8.33 17.79
CA VAL A 187 -5.09 -7.60 16.76
C VAL A 187 -5.77 -6.24 16.52
N GLY A 188 -4.96 -5.17 16.63
CA GLY A 188 -5.35 -3.80 16.29
C GLY A 188 -4.46 -3.21 15.18
N GLY A 189 -4.98 -2.21 14.47
CA GLY A 189 -4.23 -1.39 13.52
C GLY A 189 -3.82 -0.06 14.16
N TYR A 190 -2.56 0.32 14.01
CA TYR A 190 -1.96 1.51 14.62
C TYR A 190 -1.27 2.34 13.55
N LEU A 191 -1.62 3.63 13.45
CA LEU A 191 -1.01 4.58 12.51
C LEU A 191 0.17 5.26 13.20
N LEU A 192 1.38 4.95 12.76
CA LEU A 192 2.63 5.52 13.28
C LEU A 192 3.15 6.56 12.29
N GLU A 193 3.38 7.78 12.76
CA GLU A 193 4.05 8.83 11.99
C GLU A 193 5.55 8.54 11.91
N ARG A 194 6.17 8.88 10.77
CA ARG A 194 7.58 8.55 10.49
C ARG A 194 8.56 9.10 11.51
N ASP A 195 8.27 10.23 12.09
CA ASP A 195 9.13 10.95 13.05
C ASP A 195 8.90 10.54 14.52
N ALA A 196 8.05 9.51 14.75
CA ALA A 196 7.83 8.99 16.09
C ALA A 196 9.14 8.44 16.70
N GLU A 197 9.43 8.82 17.94
CA GLU A 197 10.61 8.34 18.66
C GLU A 197 10.58 6.81 18.78
N GLY A 198 11.73 6.17 18.52
CA GLY A 198 11.87 4.71 18.54
C GLY A 198 11.43 4.00 17.26
N LEU A 199 10.94 4.73 16.23
CA LEU A 199 10.59 4.18 14.93
C LEU A 199 11.76 4.31 13.95
N ASP A 200 12.18 3.19 13.35
CA ASP A 200 13.18 3.17 12.28
C ASP A 200 12.67 2.30 11.11
N MET A 201 12.80 2.81 9.89
CA MET A 201 12.31 2.16 8.68
C MET A 201 13.40 2.06 7.59
N PRO A 202 14.46 1.26 7.83
CA PRO A 202 15.59 1.12 6.91
C PRO A 202 15.21 0.30 5.67
N THR A 203 15.92 0.58 4.57
CA THR A 203 15.79 -0.13 3.29
C THR A 203 16.41 -1.53 3.37
N ILE A 204 15.80 -2.50 2.68
CA ILE A 204 16.41 -3.79 2.36
C ILE A 204 17.07 -3.67 0.99
N GLU A 205 18.40 -3.75 0.97
CA GLU A 205 19.22 -3.69 -0.23
C GLU A 205 19.62 -5.08 -0.74
N GLY A 206 20.11 -5.17 -1.98
CA GLY A 206 20.64 -6.39 -2.57
C GLY A 206 19.58 -7.43 -2.94
N LYS A 207 18.33 -7.02 -3.16
CA LYS A 207 17.26 -7.94 -3.59
C LYS A 207 17.57 -8.56 -4.95
N MET A 208 17.23 -9.84 -5.14
CA MET A 208 17.41 -10.54 -6.43
C MET A 208 16.35 -10.14 -7.45
N ALA A 209 15.14 -9.81 -7.02
CA ALA A 209 14.01 -9.41 -7.86
C ALA A 209 13.31 -8.20 -7.25
N VAL A 210 12.43 -7.56 -8.05
CA VAL A 210 11.67 -6.37 -7.63
C VAL A 210 12.62 -5.30 -7.06
N ARG A 211 13.78 -5.14 -7.69
CA ARG A 211 14.90 -4.36 -7.15
C ARG A 211 14.57 -2.87 -7.06
N ALA A 212 13.79 -2.34 -8.02
CA ALA A 212 13.34 -0.95 -8.00
C ALA A 212 12.23 -0.68 -6.97
N SER A 213 11.63 -1.70 -6.34
CA SER A 213 10.65 -1.47 -5.29
C SER A 213 11.33 -1.03 -3.98
N SER A 214 10.94 0.13 -3.47
CA SER A 214 11.37 0.57 -2.13
C SER A 214 10.75 -0.34 -1.08
N THR A 215 11.56 -1.23 -0.52
CA THR A 215 11.13 -2.24 0.45
C THR A 215 12.03 -2.20 1.66
N GLY A 216 11.46 -2.26 2.85
CA GLY A 216 12.27 -2.14 4.08
C GLY A 216 11.71 -2.91 5.26
N PHE A 217 12.23 -2.55 6.41
CA PHE A 217 11.74 -2.96 7.72
C PHE A 217 10.86 -1.87 8.33
N ILE A 218 10.18 -2.20 9.41
CA ILE A 218 9.66 -1.27 10.42
C ILE A 218 10.13 -1.80 11.76
N HIS A 219 11.14 -1.15 12.34
CA HIS A 219 11.62 -1.44 13.69
C HIS A 219 10.93 -0.50 14.68
N MET A 220 10.42 -1.06 15.75
CA MET A 220 9.70 -0.32 16.79
C MET A 220 10.30 -0.66 18.16
N ASP A 221 10.82 0.35 18.83
CA ASP A 221 11.32 0.27 20.20
C ASP A 221 10.49 1.21 21.09
N GLU A 222 9.45 0.65 21.71
CA GLU A 222 8.49 1.39 22.55
C GLU A 222 7.89 2.64 21.87
N VAL A 223 7.63 2.57 20.55
CA VAL A 223 7.06 3.69 19.77
C VAL A 223 5.70 4.07 20.32
N PHE A 224 5.55 5.33 20.74
CA PHE A 224 4.28 5.83 21.24
C PHE A 224 3.29 6.09 20.08
N CYS A 225 2.12 5.50 20.18
CA CYS A 225 0.98 5.71 19.28
C CYS A 225 -0.18 6.28 20.11
N PRO A 226 -0.59 7.53 19.91
CA PRO A 226 -1.74 8.12 20.59
C PRO A 226 -3.03 7.31 20.36
N ASP A 227 -3.97 7.39 21.29
CA ASP A 227 -5.26 6.67 21.19
C ASP A 227 -6.01 7.02 19.89
N GLU A 228 -5.96 8.28 19.45
CA GLU A 228 -6.57 8.75 18.21
C GLU A 228 -5.93 8.18 16.95
N ASN A 229 -4.75 7.58 17.02
CA ASN A 229 -4.06 6.94 15.89
C ASN A 229 -4.29 5.42 15.82
N LYS A 230 -5.04 4.84 16.76
CA LYS A 230 -5.51 3.45 16.65
C LYS A 230 -6.77 3.40 15.79
N LEU A 231 -6.85 2.45 14.86
CA LEU A 231 -8.07 2.19 14.10
C LEU A 231 -9.16 1.62 15.02
N PRO A 232 -10.28 2.34 15.25
CA PRO A 232 -11.27 1.97 16.28
C PRO A 232 -12.06 0.72 15.95
N GLY A 233 -12.24 0.40 14.68
CA GLY A 233 -13.11 -0.68 14.20
C GLY A 233 -12.50 -2.08 14.19
N VAL A 234 -11.24 -2.26 14.65
CA VAL A 234 -10.52 -3.54 14.49
C VAL A 234 -10.19 -4.18 15.83
N LYS A 235 -10.55 -5.47 15.98
CA LYS A 235 -10.22 -6.32 17.15
C LYS A 235 -9.75 -7.73 16.78
N SER A 236 -9.50 -8.04 15.51
CA SER A 236 -9.15 -9.38 15.05
C SER A 236 -8.34 -9.37 13.77
N MET A 237 -7.85 -10.56 13.36
CA MET A 237 -7.18 -10.79 12.07
C MET A 237 -8.04 -10.46 10.84
N ARG A 238 -9.33 -10.21 10.98
CA ARG A 238 -10.15 -9.70 9.87
C ARG A 238 -9.71 -8.31 9.41
N GLY A 239 -9.16 -7.49 10.31
CA GLY A 239 -8.65 -6.17 9.94
C GLY A 239 -7.59 -6.21 8.84
N PRO A 240 -6.44 -6.89 9.07
CA PRO A 240 -5.37 -6.97 8.07
C PRO A 240 -5.67 -7.87 6.86
N LEU A 241 -6.71 -8.72 6.90
CA LEU A 241 -7.02 -9.72 5.87
C LEU A 241 -8.34 -9.45 5.12
N SER A 242 -8.99 -8.30 5.33
CA SER A 242 -10.24 -7.92 4.65
C SER A 242 -10.01 -7.23 3.32
#